data_5254b69612cff493ea67a53f72dee212
#
_entry.id   5254b69612cff493ea67a53f72dee212
#
_cell.length_a   1.000
_cell.length_b   1.000
_cell.length_c   1.000
_cell.angle_alpha   90.00
_cell.angle_beta   90.00
_cell.angle_gamma   90.00
#
_symmetry.space_group_name_H-M   'P 1'
#
loop_
_entity.id
_entity.type
_entity.pdbx_description
1 polymer ?
#
loop_
_entity_poly.entity_id
_entity_poly.type
_entity_poly.pdbx_seq_one_letter_code
_entity_poly.pdbx_strand_id
1 'polypeptide(L)' 'MDHFHEIDLADCPCCGGVGSIEEEGGWCLYVQCGYCGAHTAELAYRNEAERQDAARKAAINWNLRKVISPGPGE' A
#
# COMPACT_ATOMS: atom_id res chain seq x y z
N MET A 1 -11.31 -5.63 -14.06
CA MET A 1 -11.78 -4.64 -13.09
C MET A 1 -11.11 -4.85 -11.75
N ASP A 2 -10.67 -3.77 -11.16
CA ASP A 2 -10.01 -3.85 -9.87
C ASP A 2 -11.03 -3.98 -8.74
N HIS A 3 -10.68 -4.81 -7.76
CA HIS A 3 -11.49 -4.99 -6.57
C HIS A 3 -10.77 -4.45 -5.34
N PHE A 4 -9.79 -3.57 -5.55
CA PHE A 4 -9.01 -3.05 -4.45
C PHE A 4 -9.85 -2.23 -3.48
N HIS A 5 -10.93 -1.64 -3.95
CA HIS A 5 -11.81 -0.88 -3.08
C HIS A 5 -12.52 -1.76 -2.04
N GLU A 6 -12.47 -3.08 -2.22
CA GLU A 6 -13.04 -4.01 -1.25
C GLU A 6 -12.08 -4.33 -0.12
N ILE A 7 -10.84 -3.88 -0.23
CA ILE A 7 -9.83 -4.14 0.79
C ILE A 7 -9.87 -3.01 1.80
N ASP A 8 -10.10 -3.36 3.06
CA ASP A 8 -10.15 -2.38 4.13
C ASP A 8 -8.75 -1.93 4.50
N LEU A 9 -8.54 -0.63 4.52
CA LEU A 9 -7.27 -0.04 4.92
C LEU A 9 -7.50 0.82 6.15
N ALA A 10 -6.67 0.61 7.18
CA ALA A 10 -6.71 1.43 8.37
C ALA A 10 -6.20 2.83 8.05
N ASP A 11 -6.40 3.76 8.98
CA ASP A 11 -5.83 5.08 8.84
C ASP A 11 -4.31 5.01 8.88
N CYS A 12 -3.68 6.00 8.25
CA CYS A 12 -2.23 6.05 8.24
C CYS A 12 -1.67 6.04 9.67
N PRO A 13 -0.73 5.15 9.98
CA PRO A 13 -0.17 5.10 11.34
C PRO A 13 0.68 6.32 11.69
N CYS A 14 1.06 7.12 10.70
CA CYS A 14 1.90 8.28 10.94
C CYS A 14 1.10 9.56 11.12
N CYS A 15 0.09 9.78 10.27
CA CYS A 15 -0.64 11.05 10.29
C CYS A 15 -2.15 10.88 10.38
N GLY A 16 -2.65 9.66 10.33
CA GLY A 16 -4.08 9.40 10.36
C GLY A 16 -4.79 9.65 9.04
N GLY A 17 -4.05 9.88 7.97
CA GLY A 17 -4.64 10.10 6.66
C GLY A 17 -5.17 8.83 6.03
N VAL A 18 -5.69 8.97 4.83
CA VAL A 18 -6.28 7.85 4.10
C VAL A 18 -5.22 7.18 3.25
N GLY A 19 -5.11 5.85 3.37
CA GLY A 19 -4.23 5.07 2.53
C GLY A 19 -4.91 4.67 1.24
N SER A 20 -4.12 4.47 0.20
CA SER A 20 -4.63 3.96 -1.06
C SER A 20 -3.60 3.02 -1.67
N ILE A 21 -4.09 2.10 -2.50
CA ILE A 21 -3.22 1.16 -3.19
C ILE A 21 -2.72 1.80 -4.46
N GLU A 22 -1.40 1.89 -4.60
CA GLU A 22 -0.76 2.49 -5.76
C GLU A 22 0.01 1.42 -6.52
N GLU A 23 0.10 1.58 -7.83
CA GLU A 23 0.85 0.67 -8.68
C GLU A 23 1.94 1.44 -9.40
N GLU A 24 3.07 0.78 -9.56
CA GLU A 24 4.23 1.40 -10.19
C GLU A 24 4.63 0.57 -11.40
N GLY A 25 4.60 1.19 -12.57
CA GLY A 25 5.05 0.54 -13.80
C GLY A 25 4.29 -0.70 -14.21
N GLY A 26 3.19 -1.02 -13.54
CA GLY A 26 2.40 -2.20 -13.87
C GLY A 26 3.02 -3.51 -13.42
N TRP A 27 4.03 -3.48 -12.55
CA TRP A 27 4.69 -4.70 -12.09
C TRP A 27 4.86 -4.79 -10.57
N CYS A 28 4.55 -3.74 -9.85
CA CYS A 28 4.56 -3.80 -8.39
C CYS A 28 3.52 -2.85 -7.84
N LEU A 29 3.16 -3.07 -6.57
CA LEU A 29 2.20 -2.19 -5.92
C LEU A 29 2.53 -2.06 -4.43
N TYR A 30 1.91 -1.09 -3.80
CA TYR A 30 2.09 -0.80 -2.39
C TYR A 30 0.93 0.07 -1.93
N VAL A 31 0.78 0.23 -0.61
CA VAL A 31 -0.20 1.15 -0.05
C VAL A 31 0.53 2.41 0.36
N GLN A 32 -0.03 3.56 0.05
CA GLN A 32 0.58 4.84 0.34
C GLN A 32 -0.44 5.80 0.94
N CYS A 33 0.01 6.60 1.90
CA CYS A 33 -0.80 7.67 2.45
C CYS A 33 -0.80 8.86 1.49
N GLY A 34 -1.98 9.41 1.23
CA GLY A 34 -2.10 10.57 0.35
C GLY A 34 -1.68 11.88 0.98
N TYR A 35 -1.36 11.88 2.27
CA TYR A 35 -1.03 13.12 2.99
C TYR A 35 0.43 13.21 3.39
N CYS A 36 0.94 12.18 4.08
CA CYS A 36 2.32 12.25 4.56
C CYS A 36 3.30 11.44 3.73
N GLY A 37 2.82 10.63 2.79
CA GLY A 37 3.69 9.84 1.92
C GLY A 37 4.20 8.55 2.52
N ALA A 38 3.79 8.20 3.73
CA ALA A 38 4.17 6.91 4.30
C ALA A 38 3.63 5.79 3.41
N HIS A 39 4.41 4.74 3.23
CA HIS A 39 4.01 3.66 2.32
C HIS A 39 4.56 2.33 2.80
N THR A 40 3.92 1.25 2.34
CA THR A 40 4.41 -0.10 2.61
C THR A 40 5.53 -0.43 1.63
N ALA A 41 6.20 -1.57 1.89
CA ALA A 41 7.16 -2.09 0.94
C ALA A 41 6.45 -2.43 -0.37
N GLU A 42 7.17 -2.29 -1.48
CA GLU A 42 6.65 -2.62 -2.79
C GLU A 42 6.62 -4.13 -2.97
N LEU A 43 5.52 -4.63 -3.53
CA LEU A 43 5.33 -6.05 -3.77
C LEU A 43 5.18 -6.28 -5.26
N ALA A 44 6.07 -7.07 -5.83
CA ALA A 44 6.07 -7.35 -7.26
C ALA A 44 5.02 -8.40 -7.59
N TYR A 45 4.51 -8.34 -8.82
CA TYR A 45 3.58 -9.35 -9.33
C TYR A 45 3.85 -9.54 -10.83
N ARG A 46 3.48 -10.69 -11.34
CA ARG A 46 3.70 -11.04 -12.74
C ARG A 46 2.40 -11.20 -13.52
N ASN A 47 1.30 -11.45 -12.83
CA ASN A 47 0.02 -11.69 -13.49
C ASN A 47 -1.08 -11.18 -12.58
N GLU A 48 -2.33 -11.28 -13.07
CA GLU A 48 -3.46 -10.72 -12.34
C GLU A 48 -3.70 -11.43 -11.02
N ALA A 49 -3.51 -12.74 -10.96
CA ALA A 49 -3.69 -13.48 -9.72
C ALA A 49 -2.69 -13.02 -8.66
N GLU A 50 -1.43 -12.87 -9.05
CA GLU A 50 -0.40 -12.36 -8.14
C GLU A 50 -0.65 -10.91 -7.76
N ARG A 51 -1.20 -10.14 -8.68
CA ARG A 51 -1.53 -8.74 -8.42
C ARG A 51 -2.55 -8.63 -7.30
N GLN A 52 -3.60 -9.45 -7.34
CA GLN A 52 -4.61 -9.47 -6.29
C GLN A 52 -4.01 -9.88 -4.95
N ASP A 53 -3.15 -10.90 -4.97
CA ASP A 53 -2.49 -11.36 -3.77
C ASP A 53 -1.56 -10.29 -3.19
N ALA A 54 -0.81 -9.62 -4.05
CA ALA A 54 0.08 -8.54 -3.63
C ALA A 54 -0.71 -7.41 -2.99
N ALA A 55 -1.88 -7.08 -3.53
CA ALA A 55 -2.72 -6.04 -2.97
C ALA A 55 -3.16 -6.40 -1.56
N ARG A 56 -3.54 -7.66 -1.33
CA ARG A 56 -3.93 -8.10 0.00
C ARG A 56 -2.76 -8.05 0.97
N LYS A 57 -1.58 -8.47 0.52
CA LYS A 57 -0.40 -8.44 1.38
C LYS A 57 0.00 -7.01 1.73
N ALA A 58 -0.08 -6.11 0.76
CA ALA A 58 0.20 -4.70 1.02
C ALA A 58 -0.78 -4.13 2.03
N ALA A 59 -2.06 -4.47 1.90
CA ALA A 59 -3.07 -4.01 2.85
C ALA A 59 -2.80 -4.55 4.25
N ILE A 60 -2.41 -5.82 4.35
CA ILE A 60 -2.07 -6.40 5.65
C ILE A 60 -0.89 -5.66 6.27
N ASN A 61 0.14 -5.39 5.48
CA ASN A 61 1.30 -4.65 5.97
C ASN A 61 0.89 -3.26 6.46
N TRP A 62 0.05 -2.58 5.69
CA TRP A 62 -0.44 -1.26 6.07
C TRP A 62 -1.20 -1.32 7.39
N ASN A 63 -2.11 -2.28 7.53
CA ASN A 63 -2.94 -2.40 8.72
C ASN A 63 -2.13 -2.83 9.94
N LEU A 64 -1.01 -3.51 9.73
CA LEU A 64 -0.09 -3.86 10.81
C LEU A 64 0.93 -2.75 11.10
N ARG A 65 0.78 -1.60 10.43
CA ARG A 65 1.64 -0.43 10.60
C ARG A 65 3.07 -0.68 10.14
N LYS A 66 3.25 -1.58 9.18
CA LYS A 66 4.55 -1.87 8.59
C LYS A 66 4.77 -0.92 7.42
N VAL A 67 5.02 0.33 7.72
CA VAL A 67 5.18 1.36 6.71
C VAL A 67 6.51 2.05 6.85
N ILE A 68 6.98 2.64 5.74
CA ILE A 68 8.21 3.40 5.69
C ILE A 68 7.82 4.87 5.60
N SER A 69 8.33 5.67 6.53
CA SER A 69 8.06 7.09 6.51
C SER A 69 9.10 7.78 5.65
N PRO A 70 8.68 8.63 4.71
CA PRO A 70 9.63 9.37 3.86
C PRO A 70 10.12 10.65 4.52
N GLY A 71 9.85 10.85 5.80
CA GLY A 71 10.20 12.10 6.44
C GLY A 71 11.68 12.40 6.41
N PRO A 72 12.05 13.68 6.50
CA PRO A 72 13.46 14.06 6.51
C PRO A 72 14.14 13.54 7.76
N GLY A 73 15.40 13.21 7.62
CA GLY A 73 16.16 12.70 8.73
C GLY A 73 16.13 11.21 8.86
N GLU A 74 15.46 10.55 7.96
CA GLU A 74 15.40 9.10 7.92
C GLU A 74 16.67 8.48 7.42
#